data_6d78ce1e168f7022456431a5a5f709e9
#
_entry.id   6d78ce1e168f7022456431a5a5f709e9
#
_cell.length_a   1.000
_cell.length_b   1.000
_cell.length_c   1.000
_cell.angle_alpha   90.00
_cell.angle_beta   90.00
_cell.angle_gamma   90.00
#
_symmetry.space_group_name_H-M   'P 1'
#
loop_
_entity.id
_entity.type
_entity.pdbx_description
1 polymer ?
#
loop_
_entity_poly.entity_id
_entity_poly.type
_entity_poly.pdbx_seq_one_letter_code
_entity_poly.pdbx_strand_id
1 'polypeptide(L)'
;MAEIALVDTTLRDGNQSLWGALGIDTAKTLTVAPLLERVGFKAIDFTTSTHMGVAVRYKREDPWERIRLMAAATATTPLQFMSTGFRFISWETASPEFMALAFAVLARNGIRRFCLADPMNDAQSNIASARMVKRAGGEFVIAALVFTLSPIHDDRHYAQAARALAACPDIDAIYIKDPGGLLSPRRAATLIPAVKAELGTKPLELHSHCTIGLGELLYMDAVDYGVSALQCASGAAADGISNPPSLRVVENLRALGHTVPIDIEALTEANRFFTR
;
A
#
# COMPACT_ATOMS: atom_id res chain seq x y z
N MET A 1 -16.01 18.34 -2.97
CA MET A 1 -14.85 18.44 -2.05
C MET A 1 -14.86 17.22 -1.14
N ALA A 2 -13.77 16.49 -1.05
CA ALA A 2 -13.63 15.30 -0.21
C ALA A 2 -12.35 15.40 0.63
N GLU A 3 -12.30 14.68 1.75
CA GLU A 3 -11.08 14.48 2.51
C GLU A 3 -10.36 13.25 1.97
N ILE A 4 -9.10 13.41 1.56
CA ILE A 4 -8.29 12.38 0.94
C ILE A 4 -7.09 12.08 1.82
N ALA A 5 -6.98 10.83 2.25
CA ALA A 5 -5.84 10.35 3.00
C ALA A 5 -4.70 9.90 2.08
N LEU A 6 -3.46 9.96 2.56
CA LEU A 6 -2.30 9.38 1.88
C LEU A 6 -1.71 8.23 2.69
N VAL A 7 -1.26 7.19 1.97
CA VAL A 7 -0.44 6.12 2.50
C VAL A 7 0.96 6.26 1.90
N ASP A 8 1.98 6.35 2.75
CA ASP A 8 3.37 6.39 2.27
C ASP A 8 3.83 5.01 1.79
N THR A 9 4.41 4.94 0.61
CA THR A 9 4.97 3.71 0.04
C THR A 9 6.48 3.78 -0.17
N THR A 10 7.11 4.85 0.25
CA THR A 10 8.54 5.14 0.02
C THR A 10 9.45 4.03 0.51
N LEU A 11 9.24 3.61 1.77
CA LEU A 11 10.11 2.63 2.43
C LEU A 11 9.95 1.21 1.88
N ARG A 12 8.80 0.91 1.30
CA ARG A 12 8.50 -0.43 0.76
C ARG A 12 8.47 -0.43 -0.76
N ASP A 13 7.43 0.11 -1.40
CA ASP A 13 7.23 -0.03 -2.85
C ASP A 13 8.24 0.78 -3.64
N GLY A 14 8.43 2.05 -3.29
CA GLY A 14 9.43 2.90 -3.94
C GLY A 14 10.85 2.35 -3.82
N ASN A 15 11.26 1.94 -2.62
CA ASN A 15 12.54 1.30 -2.39
C ASN A 15 12.69 -0.01 -3.17
N GLN A 16 11.62 -0.80 -3.27
CA GLN A 16 11.64 -2.06 -4.03
C GLN A 16 11.69 -1.82 -5.53
N SER A 17 10.87 -0.93 -6.04
CA SER A 17 10.72 -0.69 -7.48
C SER A 17 11.96 -0.04 -8.10
N LEU A 18 12.55 0.91 -7.41
CA LEU A 18 13.70 1.67 -7.95
C LEU A 18 15.05 1.10 -7.54
N TRP A 19 15.14 0.46 -6.37
CA TRP A 19 16.43 0.02 -5.81
C TRP A 19 16.45 -1.44 -5.37
N GLY A 20 15.50 -2.28 -5.79
CA GLY A 20 15.45 -3.70 -5.44
C GLY A 20 15.39 -3.95 -3.92
N ALA A 21 14.79 -3.05 -3.16
CA ALA A 21 14.74 -3.04 -1.69
C ALA A 21 16.11 -2.81 -1.00
N LEU A 22 17.15 -2.43 -1.75
CA LEU A 22 18.51 -2.24 -1.23
C LEU A 22 18.82 -0.79 -0.83
N GLY A 23 18.09 0.20 -1.36
CA GLY A 23 18.40 1.63 -1.19
C GLY A 23 18.27 2.16 0.23
N ILE A 24 17.31 1.65 1.02
CA ILE A 24 16.98 2.14 2.36
C ILE A 24 17.23 1.03 3.39
N ASP A 25 18.25 1.20 4.22
CA ASP A 25 18.58 0.34 5.36
C ASP A 25 17.88 0.77 6.65
N THR A 26 18.12 0.06 7.75
CA THR A 26 17.52 0.38 9.04
C THR A 26 17.94 1.73 9.57
N ALA A 27 19.20 2.13 9.38
CA ALA A 27 19.71 3.43 9.86
C ALA A 27 19.00 4.60 9.14
N LYS A 28 18.91 4.55 7.81
CA LYS A 28 18.16 5.54 7.03
C LYS A 28 16.68 5.58 7.42
N THR A 29 16.08 4.40 7.61
CA THR A 29 14.68 4.26 8.04
C THR A 29 14.43 4.98 9.36
N LEU A 30 15.27 4.76 10.37
CA LEU A 30 15.13 5.37 11.69
C LEU A 30 15.44 6.88 11.68
N THR A 31 16.35 7.31 10.82
CA THR A 31 16.64 8.73 10.65
C THR A 31 15.43 9.51 10.13
N VAL A 32 14.67 8.93 9.20
CA VAL A 32 13.50 9.62 8.61
C VAL A 32 12.20 9.37 9.39
N ALA A 33 12.13 8.36 10.24
CA ALA A 33 10.93 7.96 10.96
C ALA A 33 10.23 9.10 11.71
N PRO A 34 10.92 9.99 12.46
CA PRO A 34 10.27 11.11 13.13
C PRO A 34 9.61 12.13 12.16
N LEU A 35 10.16 12.28 10.96
CA LEU A 35 9.55 13.11 9.93
C LEU A 35 8.28 12.45 9.38
N LEU A 36 8.35 11.16 9.04
CA LEU A 36 7.19 10.40 8.53
C LEU A 36 6.05 10.36 9.55
N GLU A 37 6.36 10.25 10.85
CA GLU A 37 5.36 10.31 11.92
C GLU A 37 4.64 11.68 11.96
N ARG A 38 5.37 12.78 11.76
CA ARG A 38 4.79 14.14 11.75
C ARG A 38 3.96 14.42 10.51
N VAL A 39 4.21 13.75 9.38
CA VAL A 39 3.52 14.05 8.11
C VAL A 39 2.01 13.81 8.22
N GLY A 40 1.56 12.86 9.04
CA GLY A 40 0.15 12.53 9.18
C GLY A 40 -0.38 11.55 8.11
N PHE A 41 0.47 10.66 7.62
CA PHE A 41 0.04 9.59 6.74
C PHE A 41 -0.97 8.67 7.43
N LYS A 42 -1.96 8.20 6.68
CA LYS A 42 -2.91 7.17 7.13
C LYS A 42 -2.22 5.88 7.55
N ALA A 43 -1.14 5.53 6.88
CA ALA A 43 -0.25 4.40 7.17
C ALA A 43 1.07 4.58 6.44
N ILE A 44 2.11 3.91 6.93
CA ILE A 44 3.39 3.74 6.23
C ILE A 44 3.45 2.29 5.72
N ASP A 45 3.42 2.10 4.40
CA ASP A 45 3.68 0.79 3.77
C ASP A 45 5.17 0.48 3.92
N PHE A 46 5.47 -0.34 4.94
CA PHE A 46 6.81 -0.41 5.51
C PHE A 46 7.63 -1.58 5.00
N THR A 47 7.02 -2.75 4.89
CA THR A 47 7.79 -3.96 4.59
C THR A 47 6.94 -5.06 3.94
N THR A 48 7.63 -6.04 3.39
CA THR A 48 7.09 -7.27 2.80
C THR A 48 8.11 -8.39 3.01
N SER A 49 7.75 -9.61 2.71
CA SER A 49 8.66 -10.77 2.75
C SER A 49 9.93 -10.54 1.91
N THR A 50 9.83 -9.85 0.77
CA THR A 50 10.99 -9.48 -0.06
C THR A 50 11.97 -8.60 0.72
N HIS A 51 11.49 -7.56 1.41
CA HIS A 51 12.32 -6.68 2.22
C HIS A 51 12.96 -7.43 3.39
N MET A 52 12.22 -8.33 4.04
CA MET A 52 12.77 -9.18 5.11
C MET A 52 13.89 -10.09 4.58
N GLY A 53 13.66 -10.69 3.41
CA GLY A 53 14.69 -11.51 2.75
C GLY A 53 15.93 -10.71 2.35
N VAL A 54 15.76 -9.49 1.85
CA VAL A 54 16.87 -8.57 1.50
C VAL A 54 17.62 -8.12 2.75
N ALA A 55 16.92 -7.81 3.85
CA ALA A 55 17.54 -7.44 5.12
C ALA A 55 18.52 -8.53 5.60
N VAL A 56 18.07 -9.78 5.60
CA VAL A 56 18.92 -10.91 6.04
C VAL A 56 20.06 -11.19 5.07
N ARG A 57 19.74 -11.33 3.77
CA ARG A 57 20.70 -11.84 2.77
C ARG A 57 21.76 -10.83 2.36
N TYR A 58 21.38 -9.56 2.25
CA TYR A 58 22.25 -8.54 1.66
C TYR A 58 22.69 -7.47 2.65
N LYS A 59 21.82 -7.10 3.61
CA LYS A 59 22.14 -6.04 4.59
C LYS A 59 22.68 -6.60 5.91
N ARG A 60 22.50 -7.90 6.18
CA ARG A 60 22.84 -8.55 7.45
C ARG A 60 22.14 -7.89 8.64
N GLU A 61 20.91 -7.49 8.45
CA GLU A 61 20.04 -6.88 9.44
C GLU A 61 18.96 -7.87 9.92
N ASP A 62 18.55 -7.77 11.18
CA ASP A 62 17.39 -8.48 11.70
C ASP A 62 16.09 -7.75 11.26
N PRO A 63 15.26 -8.34 10.38
CA PRO A 63 14.04 -7.70 9.91
C PRO A 63 13.00 -7.52 11.01
N TRP A 64 13.01 -8.34 12.04
CA TRP A 64 12.10 -8.23 13.18
C TRP A 64 12.48 -7.06 14.08
N GLU A 65 13.77 -6.88 14.34
CA GLU A 65 14.28 -5.72 15.05
C GLU A 65 13.97 -4.42 14.31
N ARG A 66 14.17 -4.40 12.98
CA ARG A 66 13.80 -3.27 12.13
C ARG A 66 12.34 -2.88 12.28
N ILE A 67 11.40 -3.86 12.31
CA ILE A 67 9.98 -3.60 12.53
C ILE A 67 9.75 -2.99 13.92
N ARG A 68 10.32 -3.58 14.98
CA ARG A 68 10.16 -3.08 16.36
C ARG A 68 10.67 -1.66 16.53
N LEU A 69 11.84 -1.36 15.99
CA LEU A 69 12.46 -0.04 16.06
C LEU A 69 11.61 1.00 15.32
N MET A 70 11.13 0.67 14.12
CA MET A 70 10.26 1.56 13.37
C MET A 70 8.91 1.77 14.06
N ALA A 71 8.29 0.71 14.59
CA ALA A 71 7.04 0.81 15.34
C ALA A 71 7.17 1.68 16.60
N ALA A 72 8.33 1.65 17.25
CA ALA A 72 8.60 2.53 18.39
C ALA A 72 8.79 4.01 17.96
N ALA A 73 9.35 4.24 16.77
CA ALA A 73 9.60 5.57 16.24
C ALA A 73 8.36 6.22 15.57
N THR A 74 7.36 5.42 15.19
CA THR A 74 6.11 5.86 14.54
C THR A 74 4.91 5.37 15.35
N ALA A 75 4.79 5.84 16.59
CA ALA A 75 3.83 5.32 17.56
C ALA A 75 2.36 5.53 17.17
N THR A 76 2.04 6.60 16.43
CA THR A 76 0.66 6.94 16.02
C THR A 76 0.35 6.48 14.60
N THR A 77 1.33 6.50 13.69
CA THR A 77 1.13 6.09 12.30
C THR A 77 1.26 4.57 12.14
N PRO A 78 0.20 3.85 11.70
CA PRO A 78 0.25 2.40 11.55
C PRO A 78 1.28 1.96 10.51
N LEU A 79 2.12 0.98 10.87
CA LEU A 79 2.98 0.29 9.91
C LEU A 79 2.17 -0.77 9.14
N GLN A 80 2.33 -0.78 7.82
CA GLN A 80 1.70 -1.74 6.93
C GLN A 80 2.70 -2.81 6.47
N PHE A 81 2.26 -4.07 6.48
CA PHE A 81 2.91 -5.19 5.82
C PHE A 81 2.13 -5.61 4.58
N MET A 82 2.81 -5.76 3.45
CA MET A 82 2.20 -6.28 2.23
C MET A 82 2.50 -7.77 2.06
N SER A 83 1.45 -8.60 2.02
CA SER A 83 1.50 -10.03 1.77
C SER A 83 1.06 -10.35 0.35
N THR A 84 1.82 -11.19 -0.34
CA THR A 84 1.51 -11.63 -1.70
C THR A 84 0.95 -13.05 -1.66
N GLY A 85 -0.36 -13.17 -1.40
CA GLY A 85 -1.03 -14.46 -1.21
C GLY A 85 -0.38 -15.27 -0.08
N PHE A 86 -0.37 -16.58 -0.22
CA PHE A 86 0.28 -17.51 0.74
C PHE A 86 1.79 -17.64 0.48
N ARG A 87 2.51 -16.50 0.40
CA ARG A 87 3.95 -16.44 0.17
C ARG A 87 4.61 -15.58 1.22
N PHE A 88 5.54 -16.15 1.97
CA PHE A 88 6.29 -15.41 3.00
C PHE A 88 7.80 -15.53 2.81
N ILE A 89 8.28 -16.69 2.41
CA ILE A 89 9.70 -16.90 2.13
C ILE A 89 9.84 -17.09 0.63
N SER A 90 10.48 -16.11 -0.05
CA SER A 90 10.63 -16.17 -1.50
C SER A 90 9.26 -16.19 -2.23
N TRP A 91 9.17 -16.86 -3.36
CA TRP A 91 7.97 -17.01 -4.17
C TRP A 91 7.28 -18.38 -3.99
N GLU A 92 7.77 -19.19 -3.06
CA GLU A 92 7.18 -20.48 -2.75
C GLU A 92 5.93 -20.34 -1.90
N THR A 93 4.97 -21.20 -2.14
CA THR A 93 3.73 -21.23 -1.36
C THR A 93 4.01 -21.81 0.03
N ALA A 94 3.63 -21.07 1.05
CA ALA A 94 3.73 -21.48 2.44
C ALA A 94 2.44 -22.22 2.88
N SER A 95 2.54 -23.08 3.91
CA SER A 95 1.36 -23.69 4.51
C SER A 95 0.50 -22.65 5.25
N PRO A 96 -0.80 -22.89 5.43
CA PRO A 96 -1.66 -22.01 6.22
C PRO A 96 -1.16 -21.79 7.65
N GLU A 97 -0.60 -22.84 8.28
CA GLU A 97 -0.08 -22.78 9.65
C GLU A 97 1.16 -21.86 9.73
N PHE A 98 2.03 -21.97 8.74
CA PHE A 98 3.20 -21.07 8.64
C PHE A 98 2.77 -19.62 8.43
N MET A 99 1.79 -19.37 7.55
CA MET A 99 1.28 -18.02 7.31
C MET A 99 0.61 -17.44 8.56
N ALA A 100 -0.16 -18.25 9.29
CA ALA A 100 -0.78 -17.83 10.55
C ALA A 100 0.28 -17.45 11.60
N LEU A 101 1.35 -18.23 11.72
CA LEU A 101 2.50 -17.90 12.58
C LEU A 101 3.19 -16.62 12.14
N ALA A 102 3.44 -16.46 10.83
CA ALA A 102 4.08 -15.27 10.28
C ALA A 102 3.27 -14.00 10.58
N PHE A 103 1.95 -14.02 10.37
CA PHE A 103 1.08 -12.88 10.69
C PHE A 103 1.07 -12.59 12.20
N ALA A 104 1.04 -13.60 13.06
CA ALA A 104 1.10 -13.41 14.51
C ALA A 104 2.42 -12.78 14.95
N VAL A 105 3.55 -13.18 14.38
CA VAL A 105 4.86 -12.60 14.68
C VAL A 105 4.95 -11.16 14.15
N LEU A 106 4.44 -10.88 12.95
CA LEU A 106 4.37 -9.52 12.40
C LEU A 106 3.55 -8.59 13.30
N ALA A 107 2.34 -8.98 13.68
CA ALA A 107 1.48 -8.19 14.56
C ALA A 107 2.14 -7.94 15.92
N ARG A 108 2.74 -8.96 16.53
CA ARG A 108 3.47 -8.84 17.81
C ARG A 108 4.66 -7.88 17.75
N ASN A 109 5.31 -7.77 16.57
CA ASN A 109 6.44 -6.87 16.37
C ASN A 109 6.03 -5.43 15.99
N GLY A 110 4.73 -5.12 15.85
CA GLY A 110 4.23 -3.77 15.66
C GLY A 110 3.61 -3.47 14.30
N ILE A 111 3.42 -4.47 13.44
CA ILE A 111 2.59 -4.30 12.24
C ILE A 111 1.12 -4.28 12.66
N ARG A 112 0.43 -3.17 12.37
CA ARG A 112 -0.99 -3.00 12.68
C ARG A 112 -1.89 -3.10 11.46
N ARG A 113 -1.38 -2.76 10.27
CA ARG A 113 -2.12 -2.77 9.01
C ARG A 113 -1.54 -3.83 8.07
N PHE A 114 -2.42 -4.63 7.47
CA PHE A 114 -2.04 -5.71 6.57
C PHE A 114 -2.69 -5.50 5.21
N CYS A 115 -1.86 -5.48 4.17
CA CYS A 115 -2.25 -5.39 2.79
C CYS A 115 -2.15 -6.78 2.16
N LEU A 116 -3.27 -7.33 1.72
CA LEU A 116 -3.35 -8.67 1.13
C LEU A 116 -3.51 -8.54 -0.39
N ALA A 117 -2.53 -8.99 -1.14
CA ALA A 117 -2.51 -8.89 -2.59
C ALA A 117 -2.27 -10.27 -3.23
N ASP A 118 -3.33 -10.98 -3.56
CA ASP A 118 -3.21 -12.16 -4.41
C ASP A 118 -3.10 -11.73 -5.87
N PRO A 119 -1.99 -12.07 -6.59
CA PRO A 119 -1.78 -11.61 -7.96
C PRO A 119 -2.80 -12.15 -8.97
N MET A 120 -3.46 -13.26 -8.63
CA MET A 120 -4.48 -13.89 -9.47
C MET A 120 -5.90 -13.43 -9.12
N ASN A 121 -6.03 -12.49 -8.17
CA ASN A 121 -7.32 -12.02 -7.64
C ASN A 121 -8.19 -13.12 -7.06
N ASP A 122 -7.57 -14.17 -6.47
CA ASP A 122 -8.32 -15.19 -5.74
C ASP A 122 -8.90 -14.60 -4.45
N ALA A 123 -10.19 -14.29 -4.49
CA ALA A 123 -10.90 -13.74 -3.36
C ALA A 123 -10.89 -14.68 -2.14
N GLN A 124 -10.92 -16.00 -2.34
CA GLN A 124 -10.92 -16.97 -1.25
C GLN A 124 -9.57 -16.99 -0.53
N SER A 125 -8.47 -16.91 -1.26
CA SER A 125 -7.12 -16.77 -0.72
C SER A 125 -6.99 -15.51 0.15
N ASN A 126 -7.46 -14.36 -0.36
CA ASN A 126 -7.46 -13.11 0.39
C ASN A 126 -8.35 -13.17 1.65
N ILE A 127 -9.55 -13.75 1.55
CA ILE A 127 -10.47 -13.95 2.69
C ILE A 127 -9.86 -14.87 3.76
N ALA A 128 -9.23 -15.97 3.35
CA ALA A 128 -8.55 -16.87 4.27
C ALA A 128 -7.41 -16.16 5.01
N SER A 129 -6.60 -15.40 4.27
CA SER A 129 -5.52 -14.58 4.85
C SER A 129 -6.05 -13.50 5.80
N ALA A 130 -7.14 -12.82 5.47
CA ALA A 130 -7.77 -11.80 6.31
C ALA A 130 -8.19 -12.39 7.67
N ARG A 131 -8.84 -13.54 7.66
CA ARG A 131 -9.21 -14.27 8.88
C ARG A 131 -7.99 -14.64 9.74
N MET A 132 -6.89 -15.04 9.13
CA MET A 132 -5.64 -15.33 9.85
C MET A 132 -5.06 -14.07 10.48
N VAL A 133 -5.00 -12.96 9.73
CA VAL A 133 -4.52 -11.66 10.22
C VAL A 133 -5.34 -11.18 11.41
N LYS A 134 -6.67 -11.20 11.32
CA LYS A 134 -7.55 -10.78 12.44
C LYS A 134 -7.36 -11.65 13.68
N ARG A 135 -7.26 -12.97 13.52
CA ARG A 135 -6.93 -13.89 14.63
C ARG A 135 -5.55 -13.64 15.22
N ALA A 136 -4.61 -13.18 14.43
CA ALA A 136 -3.25 -12.83 14.86
C ALA A 136 -3.15 -11.47 15.58
N GLY A 137 -4.24 -10.70 15.67
CA GLY A 137 -4.26 -9.38 16.29
C GLY A 137 -3.99 -8.22 15.33
N GLY A 138 -4.04 -8.45 14.02
CA GLY A 138 -3.97 -7.38 13.02
C GLY A 138 -5.19 -6.46 13.11
N GLU A 139 -4.95 -5.15 13.22
CA GLU A 139 -6.00 -4.17 13.48
C GLU A 139 -6.78 -3.83 12.21
N PHE A 140 -6.10 -3.69 11.08
CA PHE A 140 -6.69 -3.28 9.82
C PHE A 140 -6.22 -4.15 8.66
N VAL A 141 -7.16 -4.63 7.86
CA VAL A 141 -6.90 -5.48 6.70
C VAL A 141 -7.44 -4.81 5.44
N ILE A 142 -6.57 -4.61 4.46
CA ILE A 142 -6.95 -4.13 3.13
C ILE A 142 -6.66 -5.20 2.09
N ALA A 143 -7.64 -5.50 1.22
CA ALA A 143 -7.49 -6.49 0.16
C ALA A 143 -7.36 -5.84 -1.21
N ALA A 144 -6.44 -6.36 -2.02
CA ALA A 144 -6.18 -5.87 -3.37
C ALA A 144 -7.12 -6.47 -4.40
N LEU A 145 -7.50 -5.63 -5.35
CA LEU A 145 -7.87 -5.99 -6.70
C LEU A 145 -6.70 -5.66 -7.61
N VAL A 146 -5.91 -6.66 -7.98
CA VAL A 146 -4.71 -6.47 -8.80
C VAL A 146 -5.12 -6.23 -10.24
N PHE A 147 -4.84 -5.03 -10.73
CA PHE A 147 -5.24 -4.59 -12.06
C PHE A 147 -4.29 -5.13 -13.14
N THR A 148 -4.89 -5.59 -14.23
CA THR A 148 -4.18 -5.92 -15.47
C THR A 148 -5.11 -5.72 -16.68
N LEU A 149 -4.54 -5.74 -17.88
CA LEU A 149 -5.26 -5.62 -19.14
C LEU A 149 -5.32 -6.98 -19.83
N SER A 150 -6.54 -7.46 -20.05
CA SER A 150 -6.82 -8.64 -20.90
C SER A 150 -8.30 -8.66 -21.29
N PRO A 151 -8.70 -9.49 -22.24
CA PRO A 151 -10.11 -9.60 -22.65
C PRO A 151 -11.08 -10.02 -21.54
N ILE A 152 -10.58 -10.68 -20.49
CA ILE A 152 -11.42 -11.16 -19.37
C ILE A 152 -11.42 -10.21 -18.17
N HIS A 153 -10.48 -9.27 -18.07
CA HIS A 153 -10.35 -8.33 -16.96
C HIS A 153 -11.16 -7.05 -17.23
N ASP A 154 -12.46 -7.21 -17.46
CA ASP A 154 -13.44 -6.13 -17.64
C ASP A 154 -13.96 -5.59 -16.29
N ASP A 155 -14.86 -4.62 -16.34
CA ASP A 155 -15.46 -4.02 -15.14
C ASP A 155 -16.28 -5.04 -14.33
N ARG A 156 -16.97 -5.96 -15.02
CA ARG A 156 -17.77 -7.01 -14.39
C ARG A 156 -16.89 -7.97 -13.59
N HIS A 157 -15.74 -8.36 -14.14
CA HIS A 157 -14.76 -9.21 -13.46
C HIS A 157 -14.31 -8.59 -12.13
N TYR A 158 -13.88 -7.32 -12.17
CA TYR A 158 -13.44 -6.62 -10.96
C TYR A 158 -14.56 -6.35 -9.98
N ALA A 159 -15.76 -6.01 -10.44
CA ALA A 159 -16.92 -5.81 -9.58
C ALA A 159 -17.33 -7.10 -8.84
N GLN A 160 -17.27 -8.26 -9.51
CA GLN A 160 -17.54 -9.55 -8.86
C GLN A 160 -16.50 -9.87 -7.78
N ALA A 161 -15.23 -9.66 -8.04
CA ALA A 161 -14.16 -9.85 -7.06
C ALA A 161 -14.32 -8.86 -5.87
N ALA A 162 -14.62 -7.60 -6.15
CA ALA A 162 -14.90 -6.58 -5.14
C ALA A 162 -16.05 -6.97 -4.22
N ARG A 163 -17.17 -7.45 -4.78
CA ARG A 163 -18.34 -7.93 -4.02
C ARG A 163 -17.95 -9.07 -3.08
N ALA A 164 -17.18 -10.05 -3.57
CA ALA A 164 -16.77 -11.18 -2.76
C ALA A 164 -15.88 -10.76 -1.58
N LEU A 165 -14.93 -9.86 -1.81
CA LEU A 165 -14.05 -9.32 -0.77
C LEU A 165 -14.82 -8.42 0.21
N ALA A 166 -15.73 -7.58 -0.29
CA ALA A 166 -16.51 -6.67 0.52
C ALA A 166 -17.47 -7.39 1.49
N ALA A 167 -17.96 -8.58 1.10
CA ALA A 167 -18.81 -9.40 1.94
C ALA A 167 -18.07 -10.00 3.17
N CYS A 168 -16.73 -10.02 3.18
CA CYS A 168 -15.96 -10.53 4.30
C CYS A 168 -15.83 -9.49 5.41
N PRO A 169 -16.31 -9.77 6.65
CA PRO A 169 -16.21 -8.81 7.77
C PRO A 169 -14.76 -8.55 8.22
N ASP A 170 -13.85 -9.50 7.96
CA ASP A 170 -12.43 -9.39 8.35
C ASP A 170 -11.60 -8.53 7.39
N ILE A 171 -12.20 -8.04 6.30
CA ILE A 171 -11.58 -7.09 5.37
C ILE A 171 -12.18 -5.70 5.63
N ASP A 172 -11.35 -4.74 6.01
CA ASP A 172 -11.78 -3.40 6.40
C ASP A 172 -11.86 -2.44 5.20
N ALA A 173 -11.03 -2.65 4.17
CA ALA A 173 -10.98 -1.81 2.98
C ALA A 173 -10.59 -2.63 1.74
N ILE A 174 -10.90 -2.08 0.57
CA ILE A 174 -10.45 -2.62 -0.72
C ILE A 174 -9.55 -1.57 -1.39
N TYR A 175 -8.56 -2.02 -2.14
CA TYR A 175 -7.82 -1.12 -3.02
C TYR A 175 -7.60 -1.71 -4.41
N ILE A 176 -7.65 -0.84 -5.41
CA ILE A 176 -7.20 -1.19 -6.76
C ILE A 176 -5.68 -1.06 -6.75
N LYS A 177 -4.99 -2.16 -7.06
CA LYS A 177 -3.54 -2.21 -7.15
C LYS A 177 -3.13 -2.37 -8.61
N ASP A 178 -2.56 -1.32 -9.16
CA ASP A 178 -2.00 -1.29 -10.51
C ASP A 178 -0.45 -1.28 -10.48
N PRO A 179 0.17 -2.44 -10.28
CA PRO A 179 1.63 -2.53 -10.18
C PRO A 179 2.33 -2.35 -11.53
N GLY A 180 1.60 -2.45 -12.63
CA GLY A 180 2.12 -2.22 -13.97
C GLY A 180 2.07 -0.76 -14.41
N GLY A 181 1.31 0.08 -13.69
CA GLY A 181 1.03 1.45 -14.09
C GLY A 181 0.24 1.51 -15.41
N LEU A 182 -0.66 0.55 -15.64
CA LEU A 182 -1.41 0.39 -16.90
C LEU A 182 -2.80 1.02 -16.84
N LEU A 183 -3.27 1.40 -15.66
CA LEU A 183 -4.58 1.99 -15.45
C LEU A 183 -4.59 3.44 -15.94
N SER A 184 -5.17 3.66 -17.11
CA SER A 184 -5.34 5.00 -17.64
C SER A 184 -6.55 5.70 -17.02
N PRO A 185 -6.62 7.06 -17.01
CA PRO A 185 -7.80 7.81 -16.61
C PRO A 185 -9.08 7.35 -17.31
N ARG A 186 -9.01 7.10 -18.61
CA ARG A 186 -10.14 6.58 -19.38
C ARG A 186 -10.64 5.23 -18.86
N ARG A 187 -9.73 4.33 -18.48
CA ARG A 187 -10.11 3.01 -17.95
C ARG A 187 -10.63 3.12 -16.50
N ALA A 188 -10.06 4.03 -15.72
CA ALA A 188 -10.49 4.31 -14.35
C ALA A 188 -11.93 4.84 -14.29
N ALA A 189 -12.35 5.65 -15.27
CA ALA A 189 -13.69 6.23 -15.34
C ALA A 189 -14.83 5.19 -15.37
N THR A 190 -14.57 3.97 -15.80
CA THR A 190 -15.53 2.86 -15.77
C THR A 190 -15.25 1.87 -14.65
N LEU A 191 -14.00 1.52 -14.44
CA LEU A 191 -13.58 0.53 -13.45
C LEU A 191 -13.88 0.96 -12.01
N ILE A 192 -13.47 2.19 -11.64
CA ILE A 192 -13.60 2.65 -10.25
C ILE A 192 -15.06 2.73 -9.82
N PRO A 193 -15.99 3.34 -10.58
CA PRO A 193 -17.42 3.31 -10.26
C PRO A 193 -17.98 1.88 -10.15
N ALA A 194 -17.61 0.97 -11.05
CA ALA A 194 -18.08 -0.41 -11.03
C ALA A 194 -17.64 -1.15 -9.76
N VAL A 195 -16.37 -0.98 -9.36
CA VAL A 195 -15.85 -1.52 -8.11
C VAL A 195 -16.53 -0.87 -6.90
N LYS A 196 -16.62 0.46 -6.89
CA LYS A 196 -17.19 1.21 -5.76
C LYS A 196 -18.62 0.83 -5.44
N ALA A 197 -19.42 0.54 -6.45
CA ALA A 197 -20.83 0.11 -6.30
C ALA A 197 -20.96 -1.19 -5.48
N GLU A 198 -19.94 -2.02 -5.42
CA GLU A 198 -19.96 -3.31 -4.73
C GLU A 198 -19.43 -3.26 -3.28
N LEU A 199 -18.85 -2.14 -2.85
CA LEU A 199 -18.13 -2.08 -1.58
C LEU A 199 -19.03 -1.78 -0.37
N GLY A 200 -20.28 -1.36 -0.57
CA GLY A 200 -21.12 -0.87 0.52
C GLY A 200 -20.45 0.31 1.22
N THR A 201 -20.20 0.18 2.51
CA THR A 201 -19.57 1.23 3.34
C THR A 201 -18.04 1.15 3.37
N LYS A 202 -17.44 0.12 2.79
CA LYS A 202 -15.98 -0.04 2.84
C LYS A 202 -15.28 1.02 1.98
N PRO A 203 -14.19 1.61 2.50
CA PRO A 203 -13.41 2.58 1.73
C PRO A 203 -12.68 1.92 0.56
N LEU A 204 -12.51 2.70 -0.50
CA LEU A 204 -11.69 2.35 -1.66
C LEU A 204 -10.41 3.16 -1.64
N GLU A 205 -9.27 2.48 -1.77
CA GLU A 205 -7.96 3.08 -1.96
C GLU A 205 -7.41 2.80 -3.36
N LEU A 206 -6.45 3.59 -3.81
CA LEU A 206 -5.80 3.40 -5.10
C LEU A 206 -4.27 3.39 -4.94
N HIS A 207 -3.66 2.41 -5.59
CA HIS A 207 -2.23 2.27 -5.79
C HIS A 207 -1.96 2.08 -7.28
N SER A 208 -1.20 2.97 -7.88
CA SER A 208 -0.77 2.83 -9.27
C SER A 208 0.67 3.28 -9.42
N HIS A 209 1.41 2.62 -10.31
CA HIS A 209 2.74 3.04 -10.70
C HIS A 209 2.67 4.07 -11.84
N CYS A 210 3.73 4.87 -12.01
CA CYS A 210 3.79 5.91 -13.04
C CYS A 210 4.40 5.43 -14.36
N THR A 211 4.45 4.13 -14.61
CA THR A 211 5.17 3.50 -15.73
C THR A 211 4.81 4.08 -17.10
N ILE A 212 3.55 4.44 -17.32
CA ILE A 212 3.08 5.07 -18.57
C ILE A 212 2.94 6.61 -18.46
N GLY A 213 3.41 7.21 -17.36
CA GLY A 213 3.39 8.67 -17.15
C GLY A 213 2.02 9.26 -16.80
N LEU A 214 1.02 8.46 -16.46
CA LEU A 214 -0.35 8.91 -16.19
C LEU A 214 -0.75 8.82 -14.70
N GLY A 215 0.13 8.42 -13.79
CA GLY A 215 -0.19 8.12 -12.41
C GLY A 215 -0.81 9.30 -11.65
N GLU A 216 -0.27 10.49 -11.78
CA GLU A 216 -0.80 11.67 -11.10
C GLU A 216 -2.16 12.10 -11.67
N LEU A 217 -2.31 12.12 -12.99
CA LEU A 217 -3.59 12.42 -13.64
C LEU A 217 -4.67 11.41 -13.24
N LEU A 218 -4.32 10.13 -13.23
CA LEU A 218 -5.19 9.06 -12.74
C LEU A 218 -5.65 9.32 -11.30
N TYR A 219 -4.74 9.75 -10.42
CA TYR A 219 -5.07 9.99 -9.02
C TYR A 219 -6.05 11.15 -8.84
N MET A 220 -5.92 12.21 -9.62
CA MET A 220 -6.86 13.35 -9.59
C MET A 220 -8.26 12.89 -10.01
N ASP A 221 -8.39 12.17 -11.13
CA ASP A 221 -9.68 11.65 -11.60
C ASP A 221 -10.28 10.62 -10.63
N ALA A 222 -9.45 9.76 -10.03
CA ALA A 222 -9.92 8.69 -9.15
C ALA A 222 -10.62 9.20 -7.89
N VAL A 223 -10.23 10.37 -7.39
CA VAL A 223 -10.86 11.01 -6.23
C VAL A 223 -12.31 11.39 -6.55
N ASP A 224 -12.58 11.88 -7.75
CA ASP A 224 -13.93 12.21 -8.20
C ASP A 224 -14.82 10.97 -8.33
N TYR A 225 -14.24 9.79 -8.54
CA TYR A 225 -14.94 8.50 -8.56
C TYR A 225 -15.08 7.85 -7.17
N GLY A 226 -14.67 8.53 -6.10
CA GLY A 226 -14.91 8.11 -4.72
C GLY A 226 -13.77 7.28 -4.10
N VAL A 227 -12.56 7.35 -4.62
CA VAL A 227 -11.36 6.89 -3.94
C VAL A 227 -11.07 7.82 -2.76
N SER A 228 -10.85 7.25 -1.58
CA SER A 228 -10.68 7.99 -0.32
C SER A 228 -9.26 8.01 0.22
N ALA A 229 -8.37 7.20 -0.34
CA ALA A 229 -6.95 7.22 0.00
C ALA A 229 -6.07 6.83 -1.20
N LEU A 230 -4.94 7.50 -1.31
CA LEU A 230 -3.97 7.34 -2.39
C LEU A 230 -2.62 6.88 -1.83
N GLN A 231 -2.00 5.92 -2.50
CA GLN A 231 -0.68 5.41 -2.14
C GLN A 231 0.40 6.13 -2.94
N CYS A 232 1.28 6.84 -2.25
CA CYS A 232 2.26 7.75 -2.84
C CYS A 232 3.67 7.49 -2.28
N ALA A 233 4.69 7.86 -3.04
CA ALA A 233 6.07 7.78 -2.60
C ALA A 233 6.74 9.16 -2.55
N SER A 234 7.87 9.29 -1.86
CA SER A 234 8.55 10.57 -1.66
C SER A 234 9.97 10.60 -2.23
N GLY A 235 10.42 11.78 -2.66
CA GLY A 235 11.77 12.05 -3.15
C GLY A 235 12.16 11.17 -4.34
N ALA A 236 13.39 10.68 -4.34
CA ALA A 236 13.90 9.84 -5.41
C ALA A 236 13.29 8.41 -5.43
N ALA A 237 12.44 8.06 -4.43
CA ALA A 237 11.70 6.81 -4.42
C ALA A 237 10.35 6.88 -5.16
N ALA A 238 9.99 8.03 -5.72
CA ALA A 238 8.74 8.27 -6.42
C ALA A 238 8.93 8.34 -7.93
N ASP A 239 7.80 8.24 -8.66
CA ASP A 239 7.71 8.41 -10.11
C ASP A 239 8.31 7.26 -10.93
N GLY A 240 8.21 7.33 -12.27
CA GLY A 240 8.69 6.28 -13.18
C GLY A 240 8.04 4.93 -12.90
N ILE A 241 8.83 3.94 -12.51
CA ILE A 241 8.33 2.60 -12.14
C ILE A 241 7.87 2.51 -10.68
N SER A 242 7.70 3.64 -10.01
CA SER A 242 7.17 3.75 -8.64
C SER A 242 5.84 4.51 -8.62
N ASN A 243 5.33 4.79 -7.42
CA ASN A 243 4.07 5.51 -7.21
C ASN A 243 4.24 7.02 -7.44
N PRO A 244 3.12 7.75 -7.65
CA PRO A 244 3.13 9.19 -7.79
C PRO A 244 3.79 9.90 -6.61
N PRO A 245 4.50 11.02 -6.88
CA PRO A 245 5.16 11.82 -5.85
C PRO A 245 4.16 12.44 -4.87
N SER A 246 4.30 12.10 -3.59
CA SER A 246 3.38 12.51 -2.52
C SER A 246 3.22 14.03 -2.44
N LEU A 247 4.30 14.80 -2.56
CA LEU A 247 4.25 16.26 -2.50
C LEU A 247 3.40 16.85 -3.62
N ARG A 248 3.63 16.44 -4.88
CA ARG A 248 2.83 16.91 -6.04
C ARG A 248 1.37 16.48 -5.94
N VAL A 249 1.11 15.25 -5.46
CA VAL A 249 -0.27 14.77 -5.26
C VAL A 249 -1.00 15.63 -4.24
N VAL A 250 -0.37 15.96 -3.10
CA VAL A 250 -0.97 16.85 -2.09
C VAL A 250 -1.27 18.24 -2.64
N GLU A 251 -0.29 18.85 -3.33
CA GLU A 251 -0.44 20.18 -3.93
C GLU A 251 -1.56 20.21 -4.97
N ASN A 252 -1.61 19.24 -5.86
CA ASN A 252 -2.64 19.13 -6.90
C ASN A 252 -4.05 18.94 -6.29
N LEU A 253 -4.20 18.02 -5.33
CA LEU A 253 -5.49 17.81 -4.66
C LEU A 253 -5.98 19.05 -3.93
N ARG A 254 -5.09 19.76 -3.23
CA ARG A 254 -5.44 21.04 -2.57
C ARG A 254 -5.82 22.13 -3.57
N ALA A 255 -5.12 22.22 -4.71
CA ALA A 255 -5.46 23.14 -5.80
C ALA A 255 -6.83 22.84 -6.42
N LEU A 256 -7.24 21.56 -6.45
CA LEU A 256 -8.56 21.13 -6.87
C LEU A 256 -9.64 21.27 -5.78
N GLY A 257 -9.28 21.79 -4.60
CA GLY A 257 -10.21 22.08 -3.51
C GLY A 257 -10.50 20.92 -2.57
N HIS A 258 -9.73 19.82 -2.63
CA HIS A 258 -9.86 18.73 -1.67
C HIS A 258 -9.11 19.03 -0.37
N THR A 259 -9.60 18.45 0.73
CA THR A 259 -8.89 18.46 2.01
C THR A 259 -7.91 17.30 2.06
N VAL A 260 -6.63 17.59 2.32
CA VAL A 260 -5.59 16.56 2.51
C VAL A 260 -4.93 16.84 3.84
N PRO A 261 -5.17 16.02 4.89
CA PRO A 261 -4.70 16.26 6.26
C PRO A 261 -3.22 15.86 6.42
N ILE A 262 -2.35 16.52 5.68
CA ILE A 262 -0.90 16.29 5.65
C ILE A 262 -0.16 17.56 6.11
N ASP A 263 0.79 17.39 7.03
CA ASP A 263 1.79 18.42 7.36
C ASP A 263 2.74 18.58 6.17
N ILE A 264 2.57 19.66 5.42
CA ILE A 264 3.33 19.91 4.19
C ILE A 264 4.80 20.22 4.45
N GLU A 265 5.13 20.79 5.62
CA GLU A 265 6.50 21.10 6.00
C GLU A 265 7.25 19.80 6.30
N ALA A 266 6.67 18.94 7.14
CA ALA A 266 7.23 17.62 7.43
C ALA A 266 7.36 16.75 6.17
N LEU A 267 6.37 16.77 5.27
CA LEU A 267 6.43 16.08 3.99
C LEU A 267 7.56 16.61 3.10
N THR A 268 7.74 17.94 3.06
CA THR A 268 8.82 18.56 2.29
C THR A 268 10.20 18.16 2.83
N GLU A 269 10.36 18.12 4.15
CA GLU A 269 11.61 17.66 4.79
C GLU A 269 11.88 16.17 4.49
N ALA A 270 10.86 15.31 4.62
CA ALA A 270 10.97 13.90 4.25
C ALA A 270 11.34 13.70 2.77
N ASN A 271 10.69 14.48 1.88
CA ASN A 271 11.00 14.45 0.44
C ASN A 271 12.45 14.84 0.15
N ARG A 272 12.99 15.85 0.83
CA ARG A 272 14.41 16.24 0.72
C ARG A 272 15.35 15.15 1.23
N PHE A 273 14.98 14.46 2.32
CA PHE A 273 15.78 13.36 2.84
C PHE A 273 15.95 12.24 1.81
N PHE A 274 14.87 11.86 1.13
CA PHE A 274 14.91 10.79 0.11
C PHE A 274 15.49 11.25 -1.25
N THR A 275 15.75 12.53 -1.44
CA THR A 275 16.35 13.07 -2.67
C THR A 275 17.89 13.18 -2.57
N ARG A 276 18.45 13.13 -1.37
CA ARG A 276 19.90 13.19 -1.07
C ARG A 276 20.54 11.80 -1.05
#